data_95c798ceb3e71e330ed795f33db73460
#
_entry.id   95c798ceb3e71e330ed795f33db73460
#
_cell.length_a   1.000
_cell.length_b   1.000
_cell.length_c   1.000
_cell.angle_alpha   90.00
_cell.angle_beta   90.00
_cell.angle_gamma   90.00
#
_symmetry.space_group_name_H-M   'P 1'
#
loop_
_entity.id
_entity.type
_entity.pdbx_description
1 polymer ?
#
loop_
_entity_poly.entity_id
_entity_poly.type
_entity_poly.pdbx_seq_one_letter_code
_entity_poly.pdbx_strand_id
1 'polypeptide(L)'
;MMLEAIHRNTRVVVDLSIVKQNIKKQLAKLSPSQELYAVVKANAYGHGMIPVAKAAVEAGATGFCVANLDEGLGLREAGFTQPILILGLSRVEDAALLAENNITASVDSVAWLKEAAQYLNDTSLKVHIAVDSGMGRIGVVNEEELAAVEAVLQDGPFEFEGIFTHFATADEADTTQLTKQIEKFHRLVDELSVKPAHVHYSNSAYALWHGAGDSAIVRYGIGIYGINPSNGDLALKDESSLTPALRWETEMVKVKKLEAGDTVSYGATYTAEEEQWVATLPVGYADGYIRAYNKGEVLVGGVRCPIVGRICMDQCMIRLPHEFPVGTTVTLLGKDGDEEITAIELAKRSETIAYEVLCIISDRVKRVYMND
;
A
#
# COMPACT_ATOMS: atom_id res chain seq x y z
N MET A 1 -1.22 -5.18 20.53
CA MET A 1 -0.95 -5.94 19.28
C MET A 1 -2.01 -7.02 19.15
N MET A 2 -2.68 -7.13 18.01
CA MET A 2 -3.65 -8.21 17.77
C MET A 2 -2.89 -9.54 17.63
N LEU A 3 -3.40 -10.62 18.23
CA LEU A 3 -2.74 -11.92 18.13
C LEU A 3 -2.99 -12.55 16.77
N GLU A 4 -1.94 -12.99 16.12
CA GLU A 4 -2.01 -13.78 14.89
C GLU A 4 -2.68 -15.14 15.16
N ALA A 5 -3.66 -15.51 14.34
CA ALA A 5 -4.42 -16.76 14.50
C ALA A 5 -3.75 -17.92 13.75
N ILE A 6 -2.59 -18.38 14.26
CA ILE A 6 -1.74 -19.39 13.62
C ILE A 6 -2.34 -20.80 13.57
N HIS A 7 -3.35 -21.09 14.40
CA HIS A 7 -4.04 -22.38 14.44
C HIS A 7 -5.28 -22.46 13.57
N ARG A 8 -5.47 -21.45 12.71
CA ARG A 8 -6.59 -21.35 11.77
C ARG A 8 -6.05 -21.30 10.34
N ASN A 9 -6.67 -22.03 9.42
CA ASN A 9 -6.22 -22.10 8.02
C ASN A 9 -6.69 -20.92 7.16
N THR A 10 -6.93 -19.75 7.78
CA THR A 10 -7.13 -18.47 7.09
C THR A 10 -5.81 -17.75 7.01
N ARG A 11 -5.32 -17.48 5.81
CA ARG A 11 -3.98 -16.93 5.58
C ARG A 11 -3.92 -16.02 4.37
N VAL A 12 -3.04 -15.07 4.43
CA VAL A 12 -2.54 -14.31 3.27
C VAL A 12 -1.26 -14.97 2.79
N VAL A 13 -1.18 -15.29 1.52
CA VAL A 13 0.03 -15.81 0.89
C VAL A 13 0.62 -14.72 0.02
N VAL A 14 1.89 -14.37 0.27
CA VAL A 14 2.63 -13.34 -0.46
C VAL A 14 3.77 -14.02 -1.23
N ASP A 15 3.78 -13.87 -2.54
CA ASP A 15 4.87 -14.35 -3.39
C ASP A 15 5.93 -13.24 -3.54
N LEU A 16 7.05 -13.40 -2.85
CA LEU A 16 8.13 -12.43 -2.86
C LEU A 16 8.88 -12.40 -4.21
N SER A 17 8.83 -13.46 -5.00
CA SER A 17 9.40 -13.45 -6.36
C SER A 17 8.61 -12.51 -7.29
N ILE A 18 7.31 -12.41 -7.11
CA ILE A 18 6.45 -11.48 -7.84
C ILE A 18 6.75 -10.03 -7.41
N VAL A 19 6.91 -9.77 -6.11
CA VAL A 19 7.37 -8.47 -5.60
C VAL A 19 8.67 -8.05 -6.27
N LYS A 20 9.68 -8.94 -6.27
CA LYS A 20 10.97 -8.71 -6.94
C LYS A 20 10.79 -8.45 -8.45
N GLN A 21 9.92 -9.20 -9.11
CA GLN A 21 9.67 -9.04 -10.55
C GLN A 21 9.03 -7.69 -10.87
N ASN A 22 8.01 -7.25 -10.12
CA ASN A 22 7.35 -5.96 -10.32
C ASN A 22 8.34 -4.80 -10.16
N ILE A 23 9.23 -4.87 -9.15
CA ILE A 23 10.29 -3.87 -8.94
C ILE A 23 11.28 -3.87 -10.11
N LYS A 24 11.79 -5.05 -10.52
CA LYS A 24 12.74 -5.15 -11.63
C LYS A 24 12.19 -4.64 -12.96
N LYS A 25 10.90 -4.89 -13.23
CA LYS A 25 10.21 -4.33 -14.41
C LYS A 25 10.18 -2.81 -14.41
N GLN A 26 9.97 -2.20 -13.23
CA GLN A 26 10.00 -0.74 -13.11
C GLN A 26 11.42 -0.20 -13.19
N LEU A 27 12.40 -0.82 -12.54
CA LEU A 27 13.82 -0.42 -12.62
C LEU A 27 14.34 -0.44 -14.05
N ALA A 28 13.93 -1.42 -14.87
CA ALA A 28 14.33 -1.51 -16.26
C ALA A 28 13.86 -0.32 -17.13
N LYS A 29 12.92 0.49 -16.63
CA LYS A 29 12.40 1.69 -17.31
C LYS A 29 13.08 2.98 -16.83
N LEU A 30 13.91 2.92 -15.78
CA LEU A 30 14.60 4.06 -15.20
C LEU A 30 15.93 4.33 -15.91
N SER A 31 16.34 5.59 -15.94
CA SER A 31 17.69 5.97 -16.34
C SER A 31 18.70 5.63 -15.22
N PRO A 32 20.00 5.51 -15.54
CA PRO A 32 21.02 5.19 -14.53
C PRO A 32 21.15 6.19 -13.37
N SER A 33 20.66 7.42 -13.55
CA SER A 33 20.69 8.47 -12.54
C SER A 33 19.45 8.48 -11.65
N GLN A 34 18.46 7.64 -11.93
CA GLN A 34 17.21 7.58 -11.19
C GLN A 34 17.20 6.42 -10.21
N GLU A 35 16.65 6.67 -9.05
CA GLU A 35 16.53 5.71 -7.96
C GLU A 35 15.09 5.21 -7.80
N LEU A 36 14.94 4.01 -7.27
CA LEU A 36 13.64 3.49 -6.86
C LEU A 36 13.62 3.31 -5.34
N TYR A 37 12.74 4.07 -4.68
CA TYR A 37 12.42 3.86 -3.27
C TYR A 37 11.14 3.03 -3.15
N ALA A 38 11.26 1.90 -2.46
CA ALA A 38 10.12 1.03 -2.20
C ALA A 38 9.23 1.63 -1.11
N VAL A 39 7.95 1.87 -1.42
CA VAL A 39 6.99 2.38 -0.45
C VAL A 39 6.40 1.21 0.32
N VAL A 40 6.85 1.00 1.55
CA VAL A 40 6.50 -0.14 2.41
C VAL A 40 5.66 0.21 3.65
N LYS A 41 5.09 1.42 3.66
CA LYS A 41 4.19 1.90 4.73
C LYS A 41 2.95 1.01 4.88
N ALA A 42 2.24 1.14 5.99
CA ALA A 42 1.05 0.36 6.33
C ALA A 42 1.29 -1.14 6.22
N ASN A 43 2.38 -1.62 6.85
CA ASN A 43 2.83 -3.01 6.79
C ASN A 43 2.99 -3.51 5.33
N ALA A 44 3.64 -2.69 4.46
CA ALA A 44 3.76 -2.93 3.02
C ALA A 44 2.40 -3.17 2.36
N TYR A 45 1.44 -2.26 2.61
CA TYR A 45 0.06 -2.38 2.11
C TYR A 45 -0.57 -3.75 2.48
N GLY A 46 -0.34 -4.19 3.72
CA GLY A 46 -0.85 -5.46 4.24
C GLY A 46 -0.05 -6.71 3.85
N HIS A 47 1.00 -6.59 3.03
CA HIS A 47 1.82 -7.73 2.58
C HIS A 47 2.89 -8.17 3.58
N GLY A 48 3.22 -7.33 4.59
CA GLY A 48 4.29 -7.59 5.56
C GLY A 48 5.56 -6.80 5.24
N MET A 49 5.83 -5.77 6.07
CA MET A 49 6.85 -4.76 5.77
C MET A 49 8.26 -5.37 5.64
N ILE A 50 8.69 -6.16 6.59
CA ILE A 50 10.08 -6.66 6.63
C ILE A 50 10.40 -7.63 5.48
N PRO A 51 9.60 -8.68 5.19
CA PRO A 51 9.85 -9.55 4.04
C PRO A 51 9.80 -8.82 2.70
N VAL A 52 8.85 -7.88 2.53
CA VAL A 52 8.77 -7.08 1.30
C VAL A 52 9.98 -6.14 1.18
N ALA A 53 10.42 -5.49 2.26
CA ALA A 53 11.60 -4.63 2.23
C ALA A 53 12.87 -5.42 1.83
N LYS A 54 13.05 -6.64 2.35
CA LYS A 54 14.14 -7.53 1.97
C LYS A 54 14.09 -7.86 0.47
N ALA A 55 12.93 -8.30 -0.02
CA ALA A 55 12.72 -8.59 -1.44
C ALA A 55 12.95 -7.35 -2.32
N ALA A 56 12.58 -6.16 -1.85
CA ALA A 56 12.80 -4.92 -2.58
C ALA A 56 14.29 -4.59 -2.74
N VAL A 57 15.09 -4.72 -1.68
CA VAL A 57 16.56 -4.53 -1.75
C VAL A 57 17.20 -5.54 -2.68
N GLU A 58 16.82 -6.81 -2.58
CA GLU A 58 17.32 -7.88 -3.47
C GLU A 58 16.94 -7.64 -4.94
N ALA A 59 15.83 -6.95 -5.18
CA ALA A 59 15.41 -6.57 -6.53
C ALA A 59 16.14 -5.32 -7.06
N GLY A 60 16.82 -4.53 -6.20
CA GLY A 60 17.58 -3.33 -6.57
C GLY A 60 16.95 -2.01 -6.13
N ALA A 61 15.97 -2.01 -5.24
CA ALA A 61 15.49 -0.78 -4.62
C ALA A 61 16.59 -0.17 -3.74
N THR A 62 16.81 1.14 -3.86
CA THR A 62 17.91 1.85 -3.21
C THR A 62 17.52 2.49 -1.88
N GLY A 63 16.22 2.65 -1.61
CA GLY A 63 15.70 3.25 -0.39
C GLY A 63 14.25 2.83 -0.12
N PHE A 64 13.73 3.36 0.98
CA PHE A 64 12.36 3.10 1.43
C PHE A 64 11.59 4.38 1.66
N CYS A 65 10.27 4.33 1.46
CA CYS A 65 9.34 5.33 1.93
C CYS A 65 8.35 4.70 2.92
N VAL A 66 8.18 5.35 4.05
CA VAL A 66 7.26 4.95 5.12
C VAL A 66 6.31 6.10 5.48
N ALA A 67 5.27 5.84 6.27
CA ALA A 67 4.31 6.87 6.66
C ALA A 67 4.73 7.65 7.92
N ASN A 68 5.39 6.98 8.85
CA ASN A 68 5.70 7.49 10.18
C ASN A 68 7.04 6.94 10.71
N LEU A 69 7.47 7.49 11.86
CA LEU A 69 8.74 7.15 12.48
C LEU A 69 8.79 5.68 12.95
N ASP A 70 7.70 5.15 13.51
CA ASP A 70 7.69 3.78 14.04
C ASP A 70 7.94 2.74 12.94
N GLU A 71 7.41 2.96 11.73
CA GLU A 71 7.69 2.12 10.56
C GLU A 71 9.17 2.22 10.15
N GLY A 72 9.74 3.43 10.18
CA GLY A 72 11.17 3.66 9.92
C GLY A 72 12.07 2.97 10.94
N LEU A 73 11.75 3.08 12.21
CA LEU A 73 12.46 2.41 13.29
C LEU A 73 12.36 0.88 13.17
N GLY A 74 11.19 0.35 12.80
CA GLY A 74 11.00 -1.07 12.55
C GLY A 74 11.91 -1.60 11.42
N LEU A 75 12.14 -0.81 10.36
CA LEU A 75 13.12 -1.15 9.33
C LEU A 75 14.56 -1.13 9.88
N ARG A 76 14.92 -0.13 10.69
CA ARG A 76 16.25 -0.05 11.31
C ARG A 76 16.50 -1.21 12.27
N GLU A 77 15.52 -1.55 13.11
CA GLU A 77 15.58 -2.69 14.02
C GLU A 77 15.77 -4.02 13.25
N ALA A 78 15.14 -4.14 12.08
CA ALA A 78 15.34 -5.29 11.19
C ALA A 78 16.68 -5.29 10.43
N GLY A 79 17.55 -4.28 10.65
CA GLY A 79 18.92 -4.22 10.12
C GLY A 79 19.05 -3.55 8.74
N PHE A 80 18.03 -2.92 8.22
CA PHE A 80 18.13 -2.19 6.94
C PHE A 80 18.92 -0.88 7.12
N THR A 81 19.88 -0.64 6.23
CA THR A 81 20.76 0.54 6.21
C THR A 81 20.45 1.53 5.09
N GLN A 82 19.60 1.17 4.15
CA GLN A 82 19.19 2.01 3.03
C GLN A 82 18.57 3.32 3.52
N PRO A 83 18.58 4.41 2.73
CA PRO A 83 17.83 5.62 3.01
C PRO A 83 16.36 5.32 3.30
N ILE A 84 15.81 6.00 4.31
CA ILE A 84 14.39 5.92 4.67
C ILE A 84 13.82 7.33 4.69
N LEU A 85 12.80 7.59 3.87
CA LEU A 85 12.05 8.83 3.85
C LEU A 85 10.67 8.63 4.47
N ILE A 86 10.35 9.41 5.49
CA ILE A 86 8.99 9.51 6.03
C ILE A 86 8.19 10.46 5.15
N LEU A 87 7.08 9.97 4.57
CA LEU A 87 6.22 10.75 3.67
C LEU A 87 5.22 11.66 4.41
N GLY A 88 4.95 11.39 5.68
CA GLY A 88 4.13 12.22 6.55
C GLY A 88 4.99 13.23 7.33
N LEU A 89 4.33 14.14 8.03
CA LEU A 89 5.01 15.05 8.97
C LEU A 89 5.25 14.31 10.30
N SER A 90 6.44 14.48 10.87
CA SER A 90 6.82 13.92 12.16
C SER A 90 6.62 14.95 13.27
N ARG A 91 6.54 14.49 14.52
CA ARG A 91 6.52 15.39 15.68
C ARG A 91 7.91 16.03 15.84
N VAL A 92 7.95 17.25 16.32
CA VAL A 92 9.22 17.98 16.51
C VAL A 92 10.10 17.35 17.59
N GLU A 93 9.48 16.76 18.62
CA GLU A 93 10.18 16.07 19.72
C GLU A 93 10.92 14.81 19.26
N ASP A 94 10.54 14.25 18.12
CA ASP A 94 11.15 13.06 17.53
C ASP A 94 12.37 13.40 16.65
N ALA A 95 12.75 14.69 16.50
CA ALA A 95 13.82 15.12 15.59
C ALA A 95 15.18 14.47 15.92
N ALA A 96 15.54 14.37 17.21
CA ALA A 96 16.76 13.69 17.63
C ALA A 96 16.72 12.19 17.25
N LEU A 97 15.61 11.51 17.50
CA LEU A 97 15.45 10.09 17.20
C LEU A 97 15.51 9.80 15.70
N LEU A 98 14.95 10.70 14.86
CA LEU A 98 15.09 10.64 13.40
C LEU A 98 16.56 10.73 12.98
N ALA A 99 17.28 11.72 13.49
CA ALA A 99 18.69 11.97 13.18
C ALA A 99 19.58 10.78 13.61
N GLU A 100 19.44 10.31 14.86
CA GLU A 100 20.18 9.19 15.44
C GLU A 100 20.00 7.89 14.64
N ASN A 101 18.83 7.69 14.04
CA ASN A 101 18.52 6.50 13.24
C ASN A 101 18.71 6.73 11.73
N ASN A 102 19.28 7.86 11.31
CA ASN A 102 19.47 8.22 9.89
C ASN A 102 18.18 8.04 9.07
N ILE A 103 17.06 8.57 9.59
CA ILE A 103 15.74 8.58 8.94
C ILE A 103 15.46 10.00 8.49
N THR A 104 15.18 10.18 7.20
CA THR A 104 14.91 11.49 6.59
C THR A 104 13.47 11.93 6.86
N ALA A 105 13.30 13.14 7.36
CA ALA A 105 11.99 13.73 7.64
C ALA A 105 11.46 14.52 6.44
N SER A 106 10.13 14.51 6.26
CA SER A 106 9.44 15.50 5.42
C SER A 106 9.12 16.74 6.23
N VAL A 107 9.40 17.91 5.67
CA VAL A 107 9.19 19.22 6.33
C VAL A 107 8.45 20.17 5.41
N ASP A 108 7.61 21.04 5.97
CA ASP A 108 6.81 21.99 5.21
C ASP A 108 6.66 23.36 5.88
N SER A 109 7.29 23.58 7.04
CA SER A 109 7.09 24.83 7.77
C SER A 109 8.31 25.30 8.57
N VAL A 110 8.50 26.62 8.60
CA VAL A 110 9.49 27.30 9.44
C VAL A 110 9.30 27.00 10.93
N ALA A 111 8.04 26.90 11.37
CA ALA A 111 7.72 26.63 12.77
C ALA A 111 8.26 25.25 13.20
N TRP A 112 7.99 24.22 12.40
CA TRP A 112 8.50 22.87 12.66
C TRP A 112 10.03 22.85 12.73
N LEU A 113 10.71 23.45 11.76
CA LEU A 113 12.18 23.49 11.70
C LEU A 113 12.80 24.19 12.92
N LYS A 114 12.28 25.37 13.28
CA LYS A 114 12.81 26.15 14.43
C LYS A 114 12.63 25.40 15.76
N GLU A 115 11.54 24.69 15.92
CA GLU A 115 11.28 23.91 17.12
C GLU A 115 12.09 22.62 17.13
N ALA A 116 12.14 21.88 16.03
CA ALA A 116 12.92 20.66 15.88
C ALA A 116 14.43 20.87 16.11
N ALA A 117 14.97 22.02 15.68
CA ALA A 117 16.36 22.38 15.92
C ALA A 117 16.75 22.40 17.41
N GLN A 118 15.80 22.64 18.32
CA GLN A 118 16.04 22.65 19.76
C GLN A 118 16.28 21.23 20.33
N TYR A 119 15.86 20.19 19.62
CA TYR A 119 16.03 18.78 20.00
C TYR A 119 17.25 18.13 19.36
N LEU A 120 17.87 18.74 18.33
CA LEU A 120 18.95 18.11 17.57
C LEU A 120 20.33 18.18 18.24
N ASN A 121 20.52 19.07 19.23
CA ASN A 121 21.81 19.29 19.88
C ASN A 121 22.96 19.42 18.85
N ASP A 122 23.95 18.50 18.90
CA ASP A 122 25.11 18.47 17.99
C ASP A 122 24.89 17.54 16.76
N THR A 123 23.67 17.04 16.53
CA THR A 123 23.34 16.17 15.39
C THR A 123 22.70 16.95 14.27
N SER A 124 22.80 16.44 13.03
CA SER A 124 22.13 17.00 11.86
C SER A 124 21.03 16.05 11.39
N LEU A 125 19.87 16.61 11.03
CA LEU A 125 18.72 15.85 10.51
C LEU A 125 18.60 16.04 9.00
N LYS A 126 18.55 14.93 8.25
CA LYS A 126 18.24 14.93 6.84
C LYS A 126 16.76 15.24 6.62
N VAL A 127 16.51 16.15 5.69
CA VAL A 127 15.14 16.60 5.40
C VAL A 127 14.86 16.70 3.92
N HIS A 128 13.62 16.36 3.55
CA HIS A 128 13.04 16.69 2.25
C HIS A 128 11.92 17.72 2.44
N ILE A 129 11.97 18.82 1.69
CA ILE A 129 10.86 19.78 1.67
C ILE A 129 9.69 19.14 0.92
N ALA A 130 8.53 19.08 1.56
CA ALA A 130 7.29 18.75 0.91
C ALA A 130 6.69 20.00 0.24
N VAL A 131 6.24 19.86 -1.00
CA VAL A 131 5.55 20.92 -1.77
C VAL A 131 4.12 20.49 -2.05
N ASP A 132 3.16 21.31 -1.68
CA ASP A 132 1.79 21.15 -2.12
C ASP A 132 1.57 21.82 -3.48
N SER A 133 1.80 21.06 -4.53
CA SER A 133 1.54 21.55 -5.88
C SER A 133 0.06 21.43 -6.30
N GLY A 134 -0.79 20.81 -5.46
CA GLY A 134 -2.23 20.65 -5.73
C GLY A 134 -2.84 19.35 -5.23
N MET A 135 -2.16 18.64 -4.31
CA MET A 135 -2.74 17.50 -3.57
C MET A 135 -3.64 17.97 -2.42
N GLY A 136 -3.37 19.17 -1.84
CA GLY A 136 -4.16 19.74 -0.76
C GLY A 136 -4.01 19.03 0.58
N ARG A 137 -2.80 18.52 0.89
CA ARG A 137 -2.59 17.70 2.08
C ARG A 137 -1.50 18.21 3.02
N ILE A 138 -0.28 18.29 2.56
CA ILE A 138 0.90 18.82 3.27
C ILE A 138 1.82 19.51 2.25
N GLY A 139 2.67 20.40 2.70
CA GLY A 139 3.70 21.01 1.88
C GLY A 139 3.58 22.52 1.77
N VAL A 140 4.70 23.18 1.48
CA VAL A 140 4.75 24.61 1.15
C VAL A 140 3.94 24.88 -0.12
N VAL A 141 3.21 26.00 -0.16
CA VAL A 141 2.23 26.24 -1.24
C VAL A 141 2.66 27.33 -2.22
N ASN A 142 3.67 28.15 -1.88
CA ASN A 142 4.13 29.28 -2.68
C ASN A 142 5.62 29.57 -2.47
N GLU A 143 6.14 30.52 -3.24
CA GLU A 143 7.53 30.90 -3.27
C GLU A 143 7.99 31.57 -1.92
N GLU A 144 7.10 32.31 -1.26
CA GLU A 144 7.39 32.99 0.02
C GLU A 144 7.61 31.95 1.14
N GLU A 145 6.72 30.96 1.26
CA GLU A 145 6.86 29.87 2.23
C GLU A 145 8.11 29.03 1.94
N LEU A 146 8.38 28.72 0.65
CA LEU A 146 9.55 27.94 0.26
C LEU A 146 10.85 28.67 0.64
N ALA A 147 10.97 29.95 0.29
CA ALA A 147 12.14 30.75 0.62
C ALA A 147 12.36 30.87 2.14
N ALA A 148 11.28 31.00 2.91
CA ALA A 148 11.37 31.05 4.36
C ALA A 148 11.83 29.71 4.97
N VAL A 149 11.36 28.59 4.43
CA VAL A 149 11.81 27.23 4.84
C VAL A 149 13.27 27.02 4.45
N GLU A 150 13.66 27.35 3.21
CA GLU A 150 15.04 27.24 2.74
C GLU A 150 16.03 28.03 3.59
N ALA A 151 15.69 29.24 3.96
CA ALA A 151 16.54 30.09 4.82
C ALA A 151 16.81 29.43 6.19
N VAL A 152 15.80 28.83 6.81
CA VAL A 152 15.98 28.12 8.10
C VAL A 152 16.81 26.86 7.93
N LEU A 153 16.68 26.15 6.80
CA LEU A 153 17.48 24.95 6.53
C LEU A 153 18.97 25.28 6.37
N GLN A 154 19.30 26.40 5.71
CA GLN A 154 20.69 26.83 5.50
C GLN A 154 21.41 27.22 6.79
N ASP A 155 20.69 27.82 7.74
CA ASP A 155 21.26 28.31 9.02
C ASP A 155 21.12 27.28 10.16
N GLY A 156 20.31 26.24 10.00
CA GLY A 156 19.97 25.26 11.02
C GLY A 156 20.78 23.96 10.95
N PRO A 157 20.57 23.06 11.93
CA PRO A 157 21.24 21.75 11.99
C PRO A 157 20.51 20.73 11.08
N PHE A 158 20.36 21.10 9.80
CA PHE A 158 19.65 20.30 8.82
C PHE A 158 20.51 20.01 7.58
N GLU A 159 20.33 18.81 7.02
CA GLU A 159 20.86 18.45 5.71
C GLU A 159 19.71 18.49 4.70
N PHE A 160 19.68 19.50 3.84
CA PHE A 160 18.67 19.64 2.78
C PHE A 160 18.96 18.62 1.66
N GLU A 161 18.47 17.38 1.84
CA GLU A 161 18.73 16.25 0.97
C GLU A 161 17.81 16.25 -0.26
N GLY A 162 16.54 16.70 -0.11
CA GLY A 162 15.58 16.63 -1.20
C GLY A 162 14.38 17.56 -1.10
N ILE A 163 13.66 17.66 -2.22
CA ILE A 163 12.38 18.34 -2.34
C ILE A 163 11.42 17.47 -3.17
N PHE A 164 10.15 17.41 -2.76
CA PHE A 164 9.19 16.57 -3.47
C PHE A 164 7.78 17.12 -3.47
N THR A 165 6.98 16.63 -4.42
CA THR A 165 5.52 16.78 -4.42
C THR A 165 4.83 15.44 -4.60
N HIS A 166 3.50 15.40 -4.49
CA HIS A 166 2.68 14.23 -4.75
C HIS A 166 1.52 14.57 -5.67
N PHE A 167 1.36 13.78 -6.74
CA PHE A 167 0.31 13.99 -7.72
C PHE A 167 -1.02 13.38 -7.28
N ALA A 168 -2.09 14.14 -7.48
CA ALA A 168 -3.44 13.76 -7.11
C ALA A 168 -4.14 12.90 -8.19
N THR A 169 -3.80 13.14 -9.48
CA THR A 169 -4.54 12.61 -10.64
C THR A 169 -3.64 11.98 -11.69
N ALA A 170 -2.48 11.42 -11.28
CA ALA A 170 -1.56 10.76 -12.23
C ALA A 170 -2.11 9.45 -12.81
N ASP A 171 -3.19 8.92 -12.26
CA ASP A 171 -3.94 7.73 -12.62
C ASP A 171 -5.29 8.03 -13.29
N GLU A 172 -5.51 9.28 -13.73
CA GLU A 172 -6.71 9.70 -14.44
C GLU A 172 -6.42 9.95 -15.93
N ALA A 173 -7.45 9.80 -16.76
CA ALA A 173 -7.36 10.08 -18.20
C ALA A 173 -7.22 11.59 -18.50
N ASP A 174 -7.85 12.43 -17.69
CA ASP A 174 -7.68 13.90 -17.76
C ASP A 174 -6.42 14.33 -17.03
N THR A 175 -5.42 14.74 -17.78
CA THR A 175 -4.12 15.19 -17.28
C THR A 175 -4.06 16.68 -16.94
N THR A 176 -5.18 17.40 -17.01
CA THR A 176 -5.21 18.86 -16.77
C THR A 176 -4.66 19.24 -15.39
N GLN A 177 -5.11 18.56 -14.33
CA GLN A 177 -4.62 18.80 -12.98
C GLN A 177 -3.18 18.36 -12.79
N LEU A 178 -2.81 17.21 -13.35
CA LEU A 178 -1.44 16.70 -13.33
C LEU A 178 -0.46 17.71 -13.94
N THR A 179 -0.79 18.26 -15.12
CA THR A 179 0.04 19.28 -15.79
C THR A 179 0.24 20.51 -14.92
N LYS A 180 -0.83 21.04 -14.31
CA LYS A 180 -0.74 22.17 -13.38
C LYS A 180 0.15 21.87 -12.17
N GLN A 181 0.07 20.66 -11.64
CA GLN A 181 0.90 20.24 -10.50
C GLN A 181 2.38 20.18 -10.90
N ILE A 182 2.71 19.65 -12.07
CA ILE A 182 4.07 19.60 -12.60
C ILE A 182 4.63 21.01 -12.79
N GLU A 183 3.88 21.87 -13.49
CA GLU A 183 4.30 23.28 -13.75
C GLU A 183 4.54 24.04 -12.45
N LYS A 184 3.62 23.92 -11.47
CA LYS A 184 3.77 24.57 -10.16
C LYS A 184 5.00 24.04 -9.41
N PHE A 185 5.22 22.73 -9.41
CA PHE A 185 6.34 22.12 -8.72
C PHE A 185 7.68 22.59 -9.30
N HIS A 186 7.85 22.51 -10.62
CA HIS A 186 9.08 22.96 -11.28
C HIS A 186 9.35 24.45 -11.05
N ARG A 187 8.32 25.30 -11.15
CA ARG A 187 8.45 26.73 -10.86
C ARG A 187 8.99 26.96 -9.45
N LEU A 188 8.45 26.28 -8.43
CA LEU A 188 8.94 26.41 -7.06
C LEU A 188 10.36 25.87 -6.91
N VAL A 189 10.69 24.74 -7.53
CA VAL A 189 12.06 24.20 -7.52
C VAL A 189 13.05 25.16 -8.17
N ASP A 190 12.65 25.88 -9.23
CA ASP A 190 13.52 26.82 -9.93
C ASP A 190 13.84 28.07 -9.08
N GLU A 191 12.99 28.43 -8.12
CA GLU A 191 13.24 29.54 -7.17
C GLU A 191 14.24 29.20 -6.04
N LEU A 192 14.56 27.90 -5.83
CA LEU A 192 15.54 27.53 -4.81
C LEU A 192 16.92 28.09 -5.08
N SER A 193 17.54 28.71 -4.06
CA SER A 193 18.91 29.18 -4.12
C SER A 193 19.95 28.07 -4.14
N VAL A 194 19.65 26.94 -3.48
CA VAL A 194 20.45 25.73 -3.47
C VAL A 194 19.56 24.53 -3.88
N LYS A 195 19.88 23.90 -5.00
CA LYS A 195 19.16 22.70 -5.44
C LYS A 195 19.66 21.49 -4.65
N PRO A 196 18.76 20.72 -3.99
CA PRO A 196 19.15 19.52 -3.28
C PRO A 196 19.48 18.38 -4.25
N ALA A 197 20.08 17.31 -3.73
CA ALA A 197 20.43 16.12 -4.51
C ALA A 197 19.22 15.43 -5.12
N HIS A 198 18.09 15.43 -4.41
CA HIS A 198 16.89 14.70 -4.82
C HIS A 198 15.71 15.65 -5.06
N VAL A 199 15.42 15.94 -6.33
CA VAL A 199 14.16 16.57 -6.77
C VAL A 199 13.26 15.47 -7.28
N HIS A 200 12.12 15.20 -6.60
CA HIS A 200 11.31 14.05 -6.97
C HIS A 200 9.79 14.24 -6.81
N TYR A 201 9.05 13.64 -7.70
CA TYR A 201 7.58 13.72 -7.76
C TYR A 201 6.92 12.41 -8.19
N SER A 202 7.65 11.49 -8.83
CA SER A 202 7.09 10.27 -9.41
C SER A 202 6.58 9.31 -8.33
N ASN A 203 5.29 8.95 -8.40
CA ASN A 203 4.66 7.86 -7.67
C ASN A 203 4.41 6.68 -8.62
N SER A 204 3.79 5.58 -8.15
CA SER A 204 3.48 4.42 -8.99
C SER A 204 2.64 4.77 -10.22
N ALA A 205 1.63 5.62 -10.06
CA ALA A 205 0.76 6.02 -11.15
C ALA A 205 1.55 6.78 -12.22
N TYR A 206 2.28 7.81 -11.82
CA TYR A 206 3.09 8.59 -12.75
C TYR A 206 4.10 7.70 -13.49
N ALA A 207 4.80 6.84 -12.76
CA ALA A 207 5.80 5.94 -13.33
C ALA A 207 5.22 4.95 -14.36
N LEU A 208 3.97 4.50 -14.18
CA LEU A 208 3.33 3.52 -15.07
C LEU A 208 2.79 4.16 -16.35
N TRP A 209 2.20 5.36 -16.29
CA TRP A 209 1.56 5.99 -17.44
C TRP A 209 2.39 7.09 -18.11
N HIS A 210 3.23 7.79 -17.34
CA HIS A 210 3.98 8.95 -17.81
C HIS A 210 5.50 8.73 -17.82
N GLY A 211 5.98 7.58 -17.33
CA GLY A 211 7.40 7.32 -17.10
C GLY A 211 7.91 7.98 -15.82
N ALA A 212 9.23 7.95 -15.58
CA ALA A 212 9.79 8.56 -14.39
C ALA A 212 9.95 10.09 -14.49
N GLY A 213 9.88 10.65 -15.71
CA GLY A 213 10.21 12.05 -15.97
C GLY A 213 11.69 12.33 -15.62
N ASP A 214 11.95 13.50 -15.05
CA ASP A 214 13.23 13.90 -14.48
C ASP A 214 13.31 13.72 -12.96
N SER A 215 12.34 12.98 -12.38
CA SER A 215 12.31 12.66 -10.95
C SER A 215 13.53 11.86 -10.55
N ALA A 216 14.35 12.36 -9.62
CA ALA A 216 15.53 11.64 -9.14
C ALA A 216 15.17 10.34 -8.42
N ILE A 217 14.03 10.33 -7.71
CA ILE A 217 13.52 9.17 -6.99
C ILE A 217 12.12 8.82 -7.51
N VAL A 218 11.91 7.57 -7.88
CA VAL A 218 10.58 6.99 -8.09
C VAL A 218 10.12 6.33 -6.81
N ARG A 219 9.08 6.88 -6.17
CA ARG A 219 8.45 6.32 -4.96
C ARG A 219 7.44 5.27 -5.38
N TYR A 220 7.93 4.05 -5.57
CA TYR A 220 7.12 2.96 -6.11
C TYR A 220 6.38 2.24 -4.98
N GLY A 221 5.05 2.38 -4.92
CA GLY A 221 4.20 1.82 -3.88
C GLY A 221 3.32 0.70 -4.40
N ILE A 222 2.07 1.00 -4.76
CA ILE A 222 1.08 -0.01 -5.12
C ILE A 222 1.52 -0.89 -6.30
N GLY A 223 2.35 -0.38 -7.18
CA GLY A 223 2.94 -1.14 -8.29
C GLY A 223 3.85 -2.28 -7.84
N ILE A 224 4.52 -2.18 -6.66
CA ILE A 224 5.29 -3.29 -6.07
C ILE A 224 4.40 -4.52 -5.87
N TYR A 225 3.18 -4.27 -5.42
CA TYR A 225 2.19 -5.28 -5.06
C TYR A 225 1.38 -5.78 -6.26
N GLY A 226 1.64 -5.22 -7.45
CA GLY A 226 1.05 -5.67 -8.70
C GLY A 226 -0.38 -5.20 -8.95
N ILE A 227 -0.77 -4.09 -8.34
CA ILE A 227 -2.13 -3.53 -8.45
C ILE A 227 -2.12 -2.28 -9.31
N ASN A 228 -3.09 -2.18 -10.21
CA ASN A 228 -3.32 -0.98 -11.03
C ASN A 228 -3.75 0.19 -10.14
N PRO A 229 -2.99 1.32 -10.10
CA PRO A 229 -3.29 2.48 -9.25
C PRO A 229 -4.65 3.11 -9.48
N SER A 230 -5.15 3.11 -10.72
CA SER A 230 -6.45 3.72 -11.09
C SER A 230 -7.67 2.91 -10.67
N ASN A 231 -7.49 1.85 -9.89
CA ASN A 231 -8.56 0.91 -9.54
C ASN A 231 -9.27 0.28 -10.76
N GLY A 232 -8.56 0.24 -11.91
CA GLY A 232 -9.04 -0.31 -13.17
C GLY A 232 -9.80 0.68 -14.06
N ASP A 233 -9.87 1.96 -13.70
CA ASP A 233 -10.53 2.99 -14.50
C ASP A 233 -9.67 3.42 -15.70
N LEU A 234 -8.36 3.32 -15.58
CA LEU A 234 -7.40 3.53 -16.66
C LEU A 234 -6.62 2.24 -16.93
N ALA A 235 -6.67 1.76 -18.17
CA ALA A 235 -5.91 0.59 -18.59
C ALA A 235 -4.40 0.87 -18.56
N LEU A 236 -3.61 -0.12 -18.14
CA LEU A 236 -2.15 -0.05 -18.26
C LEU A 236 -1.73 -0.12 -19.71
N LYS A 237 -0.70 0.62 -20.10
CA LYS A 237 -0.11 0.55 -21.46
C LYS A 237 0.46 -0.85 -21.78
N ASP A 238 0.89 -1.55 -20.74
CA ASP A 238 1.37 -2.93 -20.78
C ASP A 238 0.78 -3.67 -19.57
N GLU A 239 -0.24 -4.48 -19.82
CA GLU A 239 -0.93 -5.27 -18.79
C GLU A 239 -0.01 -6.27 -18.09
N SER A 240 1.06 -6.73 -18.77
CA SER A 240 2.07 -7.60 -18.17
C SER A 240 3.00 -6.89 -17.18
N SER A 241 2.93 -5.55 -17.10
CA SER A 241 3.80 -4.75 -16.23
C SER A 241 3.58 -5.02 -14.75
N LEU A 242 2.39 -5.42 -14.35
CA LEU A 242 2.00 -5.68 -12.97
C LEU A 242 1.46 -7.10 -12.82
N THR A 243 1.88 -7.76 -11.74
CA THR A 243 1.34 -9.08 -11.34
C THR A 243 1.00 -9.01 -9.85
N PRO A 244 -0.24 -9.31 -9.42
CA PRO A 244 -0.60 -9.31 -8.01
C PRO A 244 0.25 -10.30 -7.20
N ALA A 245 0.84 -9.83 -6.09
CA ALA A 245 1.74 -10.62 -5.26
C ALA A 245 1.03 -11.31 -4.09
N LEU A 246 -0.23 -10.95 -3.81
CA LEU A 246 -0.99 -11.40 -2.65
C LEU A 246 -2.20 -12.22 -3.07
N ARG A 247 -2.43 -13.34 -2.39
CA ARG A 247 -3.70 -14.05 -2.39
C ARG A 247 -4.16 -14.29 -0.95
N TRP A 248 -5.47 -14.32 -0.74
CA TRP A 248 -6.09 -14.54 0.56
C TRP A 248 -6.93 -15.80 0.50
N GLU A 249 -6.60 -16.77 1.34
CA GLU A 249 -7.18 -18.12 1.36
C GLU A 249 -7.74 -18.46 2.73
N THR A 250 -8.73 -19.34 2.73
CA THR A 250 -9.26 -20.01 3.91
C THR A 250 -9.64 -21.46 3.58
N GLU A 251 -10.17 -22.18 4.55
CA GLU A 251 -10.69 -23.56 4.35
C GLU A 251 -12.08 -23.69 4.91
N MET A 252 -12.87 -24.60 4.36
CA MET A 252 -14.20 -24.91 4.88
C MET A 252 -14.07 -25.65 6.22
N VAL A 253 -14.68 -25.11 7.28
CA VAL A 253 -14.71 -25.77 8.61
C VAL A 253 -15.97 -26.60 8.84
N LYS A 254 -17.02 -26.38 8.05
CA LYS A 254 -18.27 -27.12 8.07
C LYS A 254 -18.89 -27.09 6.68
N VAL A 255 -19.38 -28.24 6.25
CA VAL A 255 -20.24 -28.40 5.07
C VAL A 255 -21.52 -29.05 5.52
N LYS A 256 -22.65 -28.58 5.07
CA LYS A 256 -23.96 -29.09 5.40
C LYS A 256 -24.97 -28.87 4.27
N LYS A 257 -26.00 -29.65 4.24
CA LYS A 257 -27.17 -29.52 3.39
C LYS A 257 -28.22 -28.66 4.11
N LEU A 258 -28.84 -27.75 3.41
CA LEU A 258 -30.03 -27.02 3.84
C LEU A 258 -31.25 -27.53 3.09
N GLU A 259 -32.36 -27.62 3.77
CA GLU A 259 -33.66 -27.85 3.15
C GLU A 259 -34.32 -26.57 2.72
N ALA A 260 -35.29 -26.64 1.81
CA ALA A 260 -36.09 -25.48 1.43
C ALA A 260 -36.74 -24.82 2.68
N GLY A 261 -36.60 -23.51 2.84
CA GLY A 261 -37.10 -22.76 3.99
C GLY A 261 -36.08 -22.56 5.12
N ASP A 262 -34.96 -23.29 5.13
CA ASP A 262 -33.87 -23.06 6.10
C ASP A 262 -33.23 -21.69 5.91
N THR A 263 -32.86 -21.06 7.02
CA THR A 263 -32.26 -19.72 7.01
C THR A 263 -30.78 -19.72 7.40
N VAL A 264 -30.04 -18.68 6.95
CA VAL A 264 -28.62 -18.52 7.21
C VAL A 264 -28.32 -17.14 7.82
N SER A 265 -27.48 -17.15 8.87
CA SER A 265 -26.83 -15.97 9.48
C SER A 265 -27.79 -15.08 10.29
N TYR A 266 -27.21 -14.02 10.88
CA TYR A 266 -27.93 -13.03 11.68
C TYR A 266 -29.05 -12.35 10.90
N GLY A 267 -30.23 -12.31 11.51
CA GLY A 267 -31.43 -11.72 10.93
C GLY A 267 -32.06 -12.57 9.84
N ALA A 268 -31.65 -13.85 9.71
CA ALA A 268 -32.18 -14.80 8.70
C ALA A 268 -32.31 -14.15 7.30
N THR A 269 -31.25 -13.42 6.88
CA THR A 269 -31.29 -12.62 5.64
C THR A 269 -31.13 -13.43 4.38
N TYR A 270 -30.87 -14.71 4.51
CA TYR A 270 -30.88 -15.69 3.41
C TYR A 270 -31.80 -16.83 3.78
N THR A 271 -32.66 -17.22 2.87
CA THR A 271 -33.54 -18.40 3.00
C THR A 271 -33.25 -19.32 1.80
N ALA A 272 -33.03 -20.60 2.06
CA ALA A 272 -32.87 -21.58 1.02
C ALA A 272 -34.20 -21.78 0.28
N GLU A 273 -34.21 -21.60 -1.03
CA GLU A 273 -35.40 -21.78 -1.87
C GLU A 273 -35.63 -23.27 -2.22
N GLU A 274 -34.54 -24.06 -2.24
CA GLU A 274 -34.49 -25.46 -2.52
C GLU A 274 -33.40 -26.13 -1.68
N GLU A 275 -33.33 -27.46 -1.73
CA GLU A 275 -32.23 -28.20 -1.13
C GLU A 275 -30.89 -27.81 -1.72
N GLN A 276 -29.91 -27.41 -0.88
CA GLN A 276 -28.61 -26.89 -1.33
C GLN A 276 -27.49 -27.15 -0.34
N TRP A 277 -26.26 -27.21 -0.85
CA TRP A 277 -25.06 -27.31 -0.02
C TRP A 277 -24.57 -25.93 0.42
N VAL A 278 -24.18 -25.81 1.71
CA VAL A 278 -23.62 -24.58 2.30
C VAL A 278 -22.38 -24.94 3.10
N ALA A 279 -21.33 -24.13 2.94
CA ALA A 279 -20.13 -24.22 3.77
C ALA A 279 -20.00 -23.02 4.71
N THR A 280 -19.38 -23.24 5.87
CA THR A 280 -18.93 -22.20 6.80
C THR A 280 -17.42 -22.01 6.67
N LEU A 281 -17.01 -20.76 6.53
CA LEU A 281 -15.62 -20.32 6.42
C LEU A 281 -15.20 -19.62 7.71
N PRO A 282 -14.02 -19.90 8.29
CA PRO A 282 -13.53 -19.27 9.52
C PRO A 282 -12.87 -17.92 9.22
N VAL A 283 -13.57 -17.02 8.55
CA VAL A 283 -13.14 -15.66 8.21
C VAL A 283 -14.32 -14.71 8.30
N GLY A 284 -14.09 -13.53 8.85
CA GLY A 284 -15.12 -12.52 8.99
C GLY A 284 -14.55 -11.11 9.09
N TYR A 285 -15.39 -10.13 9.53
CA TYR A 285 -14.97 -8.74 9.49
C TYR A 285 -13.86 -8.38 10.49
N ALA A 286 -13.62 -9.18 11.55
CA ALA A 286 -12.47 -8.99 12.41
C ALA A 286 -11.13 -9.36 11.73
N ASP A 287 -11.19 -10.10 10.62
CA ASP A 287 -10.05 -10.44 9.79
C ASP A 287 -9.83 -9.43 8.65
N GLY A 288 -10.75 -8.47 8.49
CA GLY A 288 -10.77 -7.55 7.33
C GLY A 288 -11.71 -8.02 6.21
N TYR A 289 -12.36 -9.20 6.33
CA TYR A 289 -13.36 -9.64 5.36
C TYR A 289 -14.72 -9.00 5.68
N ILE A 290 -14.85 -7.74 5.25
CA ILE A 290 -15.87 -6.79 5.72
C ILE A 290 -17.30 -7.13 5.25
N ARG A 291 -18.29 -6.59 5.97
CA ARG A 291 -19.71 -6.83 5.67
C ARG A 291 -20.16 -6.30 4.30
N ALA A 292 -19.45 -5.33 3.74
CA ALA A 292 -19.73 -4.83 2.39
C ALA A 292 -19.50 -5.88 1.30
N TYR A 293 -18.71 -6.94 1.57
CA TYR A 293 -18.54 -8.06 0.64
C TYR A 293 -19.74 -9.04 0.62
N ASN A 294 -20.77 -8.81 1.42
CA ASN A 294 -22.03 -9.54 1.29
C ASN A 294 -22.55 -9.48 -0.15
N LYS A 295 -23.19 -10.55 -0.61
CA LYS A 295 -23.65 -10.73 -2.00
C LYS A 295 -22.52 -10.85 -3.04
N GLY A 296 -21.27 -10.93 -2.58
CA GLY A 296 -20.13 -11.29 -3.41
C GLY A 296 -19.96 -12.81 -3.52
N GLU A 297 -18.85 -13.19 -4.10
CA GLU A 297 -18.47 -14.59 -4.33
C GLU A 297 -17.05 -14.85 -3.84
N VAL A 298 -16.77 -16.12 -3.60
CA VAL A 298 -15.44 -16.69 -3.36
C VAL A 298 -15.19 -17.80 -4.39
N LEU A 299 -13.95 -18.28 -4.50
CA LEU A 299 -13.65 -19.37 -5.42
C LEU A 299 -13.43 -20.69 -4.65
N VAL A 300 -13.98 -21.77 -5.20
CA VAL A 300 -13.82 -23.13 -4.70
C VAL A 300 -13.59 -24.05 -5.88
N GLY A 301 -12.37 -24.58 -6.02
CA GLY A 301 -12.03 -25.49 -7.13
C GLY A 301 -12.29 -24.87 -8.51
N GLY A 302 -11.98 -23.59 -8.67
CA GLY A 302 -12.19 -22.83 -9.91
C GLY A 302 -13.63 -22.40 -10.18
N VAL A 303 -14.55 -22.52 -9.20
CA VAL A 303 -15.97 -22.16 -9.34
C VAL A 303 -16.32 -21.00 -8.42
N ARG A 304 -17.06 -20.01 -8.93
CA ARG A 304 -17.58 -18.89 -8.13
C ARG A 304 -18.74 -19.36 -7.24
N CYS A 305 -18.56 -19.22 -5.93
CA CYS A 305 -19.52 -19.62 -4.92
C CYS A 305 -20.03 -18.37 -4.17
N PRO A 306 -21.35 -18.09 -4.21
CA PRO A 306 -21.89 -16.87 -3.61
C PRO A 306 -21.88 -16.94 -2.09
N ILE A 307 -21.60 -15.78 -1.45
CA ILE A 307 -21.75 -15.59 -0.01
C ILE A 307 -23.24 -15.55 0.32
N VAL A 308 -23.67 -16.29 1.30
CA VAL A 308 -25.07 -16.38 1.73
C VAL A 308 -25.25 -15.92 3.18
N GLY A 309 -26.24 -15.10 3.42
CA GLY A 309 -26.46 -14.46 4.69
C GLY A 309 -25.45 -13.32 4.95
N ARG A 310 -25.33 -12.92 6.21
CA ARG A 310 -24.41 -11.82 6.62
C ARG A 310 -23.05 -12.37 7.00
N ILE A 311 -21.99 -11.68 6.60
CA ILE A 311 -20.65 -11.91 7.14
C ILE A 311 -20.67 -11.55 8.63
N CYS A 312 -20.24 -12.49 9.46
CA CYS A 312 -20.15 -12.37 10.92
C CYS A 312 -18.77 -11.85 11.34
N MET A 313 -18.53 -11.70 12.63
CA MET A 313 -17.23 -11.26 13.15
C MET A 313 -16.09 -12.20 12.73
N ASP A 314 -16.29 -13.51 12.86
CA ASP A 314 -15.27 -14.53 12.71
C ASP A 314 -15.57 -15.58 11.63
N GLN A 315 -16.74 -15.52 11.02
CA GLN A 315 -17.21 -16.53 10.07
C GLN A 315 -18.11 -15.91 8.99
N CYS A 316 -18.13 -16.54 7.82
CA CYS A 316 -19.15 -16.32 6.80
C CYS A 316 -19.57 -17.66 6.16
N MET A 317 -20.66 -17.63 5.43
CA MET A 317 -21.21 -18.82 4.78
C MET A 317 -21.31 -18.60 3.28
N ILE A 318 -21.09 -19.68 2.54
CA ILE A 318 -21.17 -19.70 1.08
C ILE A 318 -22.08 -20.83 0.61
N ARG A 319 -22.78 -20.62 -0.50
CA ARG A 319 -23.50 -21.68 -1.20
C ARG A 319 -22.54 -22.41 -2.13
N LEU A 320 -22.62 -23.74 -2.14
CA LEU A 320 -21.80 -24.61 -2.97
C LEU A 320 -22.64 -25.23 -4.10
N PRO A 321 -22.05 -25.49 -5.29
CA PRO A 321 -22.74 -26.17 -6.39
C PRO A 321 -23.03 -27.67 -6.09
N HIS A 322 -22.22 -28.29 -5.25
CA HIS A 322 -22.33 -29.65 -4.77
C HIS A 322 -21.57 -29.82 -3.45
N GLU A 323 -21.59 -30.99 -2.87
CA GLU A 323 -20.81 -31.28 -1.66
C GLU A 323 -19.30 -31.24 -1.93
N PHE A 324 -18.57 -30.55 -1.06
CA PHE A 324 -17.12 -30.58 -1.00
C PHE A 324 -16.68 -31.10 0.38
N PRO A 325 -15.50 -31.73 0.48
CA PRO A 325 -14.95 -32.15 1.77
C PRO A 325 -14.67 -30.94 2.68
N VAL A 326 -14.89 -31.12 3.99
CA VAL A 326 -14.36 -30.17 5.00
C VAL A 326 -12.84 -30.10 4.85
N GLY A 327 -12.25 -28.90 4.98
CA GLY A 327 -10.83 -28.65 4.71
C GLY A 327 -10.53 -28.27 3.26
N THR A 328 -11.53 -28.23 2.36
CA THR A 328 -11.32 -27.72 1.00
C THR A 328 -10.93 -26.24 1.05
N THR A 329 -9.88 -25.89 0.33
CA THR A 329 -9.40 -24.50 0.20
C THR A 329 -10.44 -23.63 -0.52
N VAL A 330 -10.58 -22.41 -0.02
CA VAL A 330 -11.45 -21.36 -0.58
C VAL A 330 -10.61 -20.12 -0.80
N THR A 331 -10.62 -19.60 -2.02
CA THR A 331 -9.91 -18.36 -2.38
C THR A 331 -10.86 -17.17 -2.22
N LEU A 332 -10.47 -16.26 -1.31
CA LEU A 332 -11.19 -15.01 -1.01
C LEU A 332 -10.73 -13.87 -1.91
N LEU A 333 -9.43 -13.87 -2.25
CA LEU A 333 -8.76 -12.94 -3.14
C LEU A 333 -7.63 -13.69 -3.87
N GLY A 334 -7.56 -13.58 -5.19
CA GLY A 334 -6.55 -14.23 -6.03
C GLY A 334 -7.15 -15.23 -7.00
N LYS A 335 -6.29 -16.07 -7.57
CA LYS A 335 -6.65 -17.08 -8.59
C LYS A 335 -6.95 -18.45 -8.00
N ASP A 336 -7.92 -19.13 -8.60
CA ASP A 336 -8.22 -20.55 -8.41
C ASP A 336 -8.64 -21.14 -9.77
N GLY A 337 -7.77 -21.96 -10.37
CA GLY A 337 -7.93 -22.41 -11.76
C GLY A 337 -7.86 -21.23 -12.74
N ASP A 338 -8.86 -21.15 -13.61
CA ASP A 338 -9.00 -20.08 -14.61
C ASP A 338 -9.75 -18.84 -14.08
N GLU A 339 -10.35 -18.95 -12.88
CA GLU A 339 -11.09 -17.86 -12.25
C GLU A 339 -10.19 -17.01 -11.33
N GLU A 340 -10.56 -15.73 -11.17
CA GLU A 340 -9.86 -14.80 -10.30
C GLU A 340 -10.85 -13.85 -9.59
N ILE A 341 -10.61 -13.60 -8.30
CA ILE A 341 -11.20 -12.48 -7.56
C ILE A 341 -10.08 -11.48 -7.30
N THR A 342 -10.17 -10.30 -7.89
CA THR A 342 -9.15 -9.26 -7.77
C THR A 342 -9.44 -8.33 -6.59
N ALA A 343 -8.40 -7.63 -6.09
CA ALA A 343 -8.57 -6.56 -5.10
C ALA A 343 -9.45 -5.42 -5.65
N ILE A 344 -9.39 -5.16 -6.95
CA ILE A 344 -10.24 -4.19 -7.65
C ILE A 344 -11.71 -4.64 -7.63
N GLU A 345 -11.98 -5.92 -7.84
CA GLU A 345 -13.33 -6.47 -7.76
C GLU A 345 -13.91 -6.31 -6.34
N LEU A 346 -13.14 -6.63 -5.30
CA LEU A 346 -13.56 -6.43 -3.90
C LEU A 346 -13.76 -4.95 -3.57
N ALA A 347 -12.88 -4.07 -4.08
CA ALA A 347 -13.00 -2.63 -3.92
C ALA A 347 -14.30 -2.08 -4.52
N LYS A 348 -14.63 -2.48 -5.75
CA LYS A 348 -15.89 -2.08 -6.41
C LYS A 348 -17.13 -2.57 -5.65
N ARG A 349 -17.08 -3.76 -5.08
CA ARG A 349 -18.18 -4.31 -4.24
C ARG A 349 -18.41 -3.51 -2.96
N SER A 350 -17.39 -2.87 -2.43
CA SER A 350 -17.42 -2.11 -1.17
C SER A 350 -17.31 -0.60 -1.34
N GLU A 351 -17.43 -0.11 -2.59
CA GLU A 351 -17.39 1.32 -2.92
C GLU A 351 -16.11 2.02 -2.41
N THR A 352 -14.96 1.34 -2.56
CA THR A 352 -13.64 1.83 -2.16
C THR A 352 -12.58 1.53 -3.24
N ILE A 353 -11.30 1.59 -2.86
CA ILE A 353 -10.16 1.34 -3.73
C ILE A 353 -9.36 0.11 -3.29
N ALA A 354 -8.65 -0.52 -4.22
CA ALA A 354 -7.85 -1.73 -3.96
C ALA A 354 -6.80 -1.54 -2.86
N TYR A 355 -6.30 -0.31 -2.66
CA TYR A 355 -5.39 0.04 -1.56
C TYR A 355 -6.00 -0.27 -0.18
N GLU A 356 -7.25 0.15 0.04
CA GLU A 356 -7.95 -0.09 1.31
C GLU A 356 -8.21 -1.57 1.51
N VAL A 357 -8.68 -2.28 0.47
CA VAL A 357 -8.92 -3.73 0.52
C VAL A 357 -7.71 -4.49 1.04
N LEU A 358 -6.51 -4.15 0.58
CA LEU A 358 -5.28 -4.79 1.01
C LEU A 358 -4.87 -4.39 2.43
N CYS A 359 -4.97 -3.09 2.76
CA CYS A 359 -4.53 -2.55 4.04
C CYS A 359 -5.42 -2.96 5.22
N ILE A 360 -6.72 -3.24 4.99
CA ILE A 360 -7.65 -3.63 6.07
C ILE A 360 -7.55 -5.11 6.47
N ILE A 361 -6.80 -5.94 5.72
CA ILE A 361 -6.55 -7.33 6.15
C ILE A 361 -5.77 -7.28 7.46
N SER A 362 -6.45 -7.66 8.55
CA SER A 362 -5.91 -7.46 9.91
C SER A 362 -4.70 -8.35 10.20
N ASP A 363 -3.90 -7.98 11.20
CA ASP A 363 -2.77 -8.77 11.68
C ASP A 363 -3.19 -10.11 12.33
N ARG A 364 -4.48 -10.31 12.53
CA ARG A 364 -5.04 -11.58 12.96
C ARG A 364 -4.91 -12.68 11.89
N VAL A 365 -4.83 -12.30 10.61
CA VAL A 365 -4.62 -13.22 9.49
C VAL A 365 -3.13 -13.47 9.29
N LYS A 366 -2.72 -14.73 9.40
CA LYS A 366 -1.32 -15.14 9.19
C LYS A 366 -0.83 -14.78 7.79
N ARG A 367 0.37 -14.18 7.70
CA ARG A 367 1.09 -14.00 6.42
C ARG A 367 2.05 -15.16 6.21
N VAL A 368 1.99 -15.77 5.03
CA VAL A 368 2.87 -16.85 4.59
C VAL A 368 3.62 -16.36 3.36
N TYR A 369 4.94 -16.42 3.41
CA TYR A 369 5.79 -15.95 2.31
C TYR A 369 6.27 -17.12 1.48
N MET A 370 6.24 -16.96 0.16
CA MET A 370 6.74 -17.91 -0.81
C MET A 370 7.90 -17.31 -1.60
N ASN A 371 8.82 -18.16 -2.04
CA ASN A 371 9.94 -17.78 -2.91
C ASN A 371 10.81 -16.66 -2.30
N ASP A 372 11.06 -16.74 -0.98
CA ASP A 372 11.93 -15.84 -0.21
C ASP A 372 13.41 -15.98 -0.64
#